data_1f7c265e26d0e5b382363e498d242485
#
_entry.id   1f7c265e26d0e5b382363e498d242485
#
_cell.length_a   1.000
_cell.length_b   1.000
_cell.length_c   1.000
_cell.angle_alpha   90.00
_cell.angle_beta   90.00
_cell.angle_gamma   90.00
#
_symmetry.space_group_name_H-M   'P 1'
#
loop_
_entity.id
_entity.type
_entity.pdbx_description
1 polymer ?
#
loop_
_entity_poly.entity_id
_entity_poly.type
_entity_poly.pdbx_seq_one_letter_code
_entity_poly.pdbx_strand_id
1 'polypeptide(L)'
;MLSIQHGCVEIEFHGGAQVVIEGPAELELITDMQVRCNQGKLYAEVPPRAVGFEILSPDVTVVDRGTEFGMEVTRAGTTEVHVFSGKVDYAVPLAPEGSMKLLEGKAILVHRSGESKTIPIRPASFTTAPPGGNSAAWEKSTALLRSDPTLVVQYTFDAASLASRTLRNHAPMAKPESHGTIVGCTPTEGRWPGKLALDFKLADDRVRFALNRQHERMTCVMWVKPEMTGKPFTALLMSSAAAPGEMQWQFDQNGRLVAGKRILAGWGDSNVEQIDTGKLLTPQRVGTWMQLAFVYDGSAGTFTHYLDGKKVEAGTISTNPPLVTARLEIGNWTPLDGSPPDAERGFVGSIDELLIFSRALHDDEIRNLWNIGREL
;
A
#
# COMPACT_ATOMS: atom_id res chain seq x y z
N MET A 1 -24.90 14.89 17.62
CA MET A 1 -23.82 15.25 16.68
C MET A 1 -22.50 14.81 17.27
N LEU A 2 -21.66 14.10 16.54
CA LEU A 2 -20.33 13.65 16.94
C LEU A 2 -19.31 14.43 16.09
N SER A 3 -18.34 15.08 16.74
CA SER A 3 -17.25 15.80 16.10
C SER A 3 -15.91 15.17 16.50
N ILE A 4 -15.13 14.74 15.51
CA ILE A 4 -13.83 14.12 15.67
C ILE A 4 -12.80 15.08 15.10
N GLN A 5 -11.93 15.63 15.95
CA GLN A 5 -10.90 16.57 15.52
C GLN A 5 -9.69 15.85 14.93
N HIS A 6 -9.27 14.76 15.60
CA HIS A 6 -8.12 13.95 15.22
C HIS A 6 -8.34 12.49 15.62
N GLY A 7 -7.67 11.56 14.95
CA GLY A 7 -7.74 10.14 15.25
C GLY A 7 -8.86 9.42 14.51
N CYS A 8 -9.23 8.25 15.01
CA CYS A 8 -10.19 7.36 14.41
C CYS A 8 -11.14 6.80 15.48
N VAL A 9 -12.40 6.66 15.14
CA VAL A 9 -13.46 6.10 16.01
C VAL A 9 -14.20 5.01 15.25
N GLU A 10 -14.47 3.90 15.93
CA GLU A 10 -15.35 2.84 15.44
C GLU A 10 -16.70 2.93 16.15
N ILE A 11 -17.78 2.83 15.39
CA ILE A 11 -19.15 2.81 15.89
C ILE A 11 -19.80 1.52 15.41
N GLU A 12 -20.26 0.69 16.34
CA GLU A 12 -21.11 -0.46 16.06
C GLU A 12 -22.57 -0.11 16.33
N PHE A 13 -23.41 -0.28 15.31
CA PHE A 13 -24.86 -0.04 15.39
C PHE A 13 -25.58 -1.32 15.83
N HIS A 14 -26.73 -1.18 16.48
CA HIS A 14 -27.52 -2.33 17.00
C HIS A 14 -27.87 -3.35 15.90
N GLY A 15 -28.07 -2.90 14.66
CA GLY A 15 -28.25 -3.77 13.49
C GLY A 15 -27.02 -4.56 13.10
N GLY A 16 -25.84 -4.21 13.65
CA GLY A 16 -24.55 -4.83 13.41
C GLY A 16 -23.76 -4.17 12.28
N ALA A 17 -24.21 -3.05 11.72
CA ALA A 17 -23.36 -2.23 10.86
C ALA A 17 -22.20 -1.66 11.68
N GLN A 18 -20.98 -1.72 11.13
CA GLN A 18 -19.78 -1.12 11.72
C GLN A 18 -19.31 0.02 10.84
N VAL A 19 -19.06 1.18 11.45
CA VAL A 19 -18.57 2.36 10.74
C VAL A 19 -17.31 2.87 11.44
N VAL A 20 -16.20 2.87 10.71
CA VAL A 20 -14.93 3.42 11.15
C VAL A 20 -14.76 4.80 10.52
N ILE A 21 -14.48 5.81 11.33
CA ILE A 21 -14.47 7.21 10.92
C ILE A 21 -13.14 7.84 11.30
N GLU A 22 -12.52 8.51 10.33
CA GLU A 22 -11.25 9.22 10.51
C GLU A 22 -11.49 10.73 10.57
N GLY A 23 -10.93 11.37 11.60
CA GLY A 23 -10.98 12.83 11.77
C GLY A 23 -10.01 13.59 10.86
N PRO A 24 -10.33 14.85 10.50
CA PRO A 24 -11.44 15.63 11.02
C PRO A 24 -12.80 15.22 10.41
N ALA A 25 -13.80 14.96 11.25
CA ALA A 25 -15.10 14.49 10.81
C ALA A 25 -16.27 15.06 11.65
N GLU A 26 -17.43 15.20 11.01
CA GLU A 26 -18.69 15.62 11.63
C GLU A 26 -19.81 14.68 11.23
N LEU A 27 -20.37 13.95 12.22
CA LEU A 27 -21.45 12.99 12.04
C LEU A 27 -22.65 13.28 12.94
N GLU A 28 -23.82 12.89 12.45
CA GLU A 28 -25.06 12.85 13.21
C GLU A 28 -25.63 11.43 13.17
N LEU A 29 -25.73 10.78 14.32
CA LEU A 29 -26.40 9.49 14.44
C LEU A 29 -27.91 9.76 14.50
N ILE A 30 -28.64 9.38 13.44
CA ILE A 30 -30.07 9.69 13.30
C ILE A 30 -30.91 8.55 13.89
N THR A 31 -30.61 7.32 13.45
CA THR A 31 -31.24 6.10 13.97
C THR A 31 -30.17 5.00 14.06
N ASP A 32 -30.56 3.80 14.48
CA ASP A 32 -29.73 2.59 14.44
C ASP A 32 -29.42 2.07 13.03
N MET A 33 -30.12 2.61 12.01
CA MET A 33 -29.96 2.25 10.60
C MET A 33 -29.60 3.45 9.71
N GLN A 34 -29.38 4.64 10.29
CA GLN A 34 -29.15 5.85 9.51
C GLN A 34 -28.18 6.81 10.20
N VAL A 35 -27.17 7.24 9.46
CA VAL A 35 -26.19 8.24 9.88
C VAL A 35 -26.04 9.34 8.84
N ARG A 36 -25.81 10.58 9.27
CA ARG A 36 -25.44 11.68 8.37
C ARG A 36 -23.97 12.03 8.57
N CYS A 37 -23.23 12.00 7.49
CA CYS A 37 -21.84 12.47 7.43
C CYS A 37 -21.81 13.84 6.74
N ASN A 38 -21.59 14.90 7.51
CA ASN A 38 -21.47 16.25 6.97
C ASN A 38 -20.08 16.54 6.43
N GLN A 39 -19.06 15.89 7.00
CA GLN A 39 -17.66 15.92 6.61
C GLN A 39 -16.95 14.74 7.21
N GLY A 40 -15.91 14.22 6.52
CA GLY A 40 -15.02 13.20 7.02
C GLY A 40 -14.82 12.05 6.05
N LYS A 41 -13.97 11.14 6.45
CA LYS A 41 -13.69 9.90 5.73
C LYS A 41 -14.15 8.73 6.59
N LEU A 42 -14.96 7.85 6.04
CA LEU A 42 -15.48 6.69 6.74
C LEU A 42 -15.38 5.41 5.90
N TYR A 43 -15.24 4.30 6.59
CA TYR A 43 -15.37 2.95 6.07
C TYR A 43 -16.57 2.30 6.76
N ALA A 44 -17.45 1.66 6.00
CA ALA A 44 -18.61 0.95 6.51
C ALA A 44 -18.58 -0.53 6.11
N GLU A 45 -18.78 -1.41 7.08
CA GLU A 45 -19.04 -2.84 6.89
C GLU A 45 -20.46 -3.15 7.35
N VAL A 46 -21.30 -3.62 6.42
CA VAL A 46 -22.69 -3.85 6.69
C VAL A 46 -23.04 -5.32 6.47
N PRO A 47 -23.21 -6.09 7.55
CA PRO A 47 -23.54 -7.51 7.47
C PRO A 47 -24.97 -7.70 6.95
N PRO A 48 -25.33 -8.91 6.47
CA PRO A 48 -26.65 -9.20 5.90
C PRO A 48 -27.84 -8.81 6.78
N ARG A 49 -27.68 -8.85 8.11
CA ARG A 49 -28.73 -8.45 9.07
C ARG A 49 -28.99 -6.95 9.14
N ALA A 50 -28.04 -6.13 8.65
CA ALA A 50 -28.12 -4.67 8.64
C ALA A 50 -28.32 -4.08 7.23
N VAL A 51 -28.68 -4.91 6.24
CA VAL A 51 -28.99 -4.46 4.87
C VAL A 51 -30.04 -3.36 4.89
N GLY A 52 -29.77 -2.28 4.16
CA GLY A 52 -30.57 -1.07 4.18
C GLY A 52 -30.02 0.02 5.09
N PHE A 53 -28.84 -0.20 5.69
CA PHE A 53 -28.12 0.85 6.41
C PHE A 53 -27.87 2.04 5.49
N GLU A 54 -28.11 3.24 5.97
CA GLU A 54 -28.14 4.44 5.13
C GLU A 54 -27.14 5.48 5.63
N ILE A 55 -26.30 5.97 4.70
CA ILE A 55 -25.41 7.09 4.97
C ILE A 55 -25.82 8.28 4.11
N LEU A 56 -26.22 9.35 4.78
CA LEU A 56 -26.58 10.62 4.17
C LEU A 56 -25.35 11.53 4.13
N SER A 57 -25.12 12.20 3.01
CA SER A 57 -24.22 13.35 2.92
C SER A 57 -24.94 14.54 2.28
N PRO A 58 -24.34 15.73 2.26
CA PRO A 58 -24.91 16.87 1.54
C PRO A 58 -25.13 16.64 0.05
N ASP A 59 -24.36 15.74 -0.56
CA ASP A 59 -24.25 15.58 -2.01
C ASP A 59 -24.84 14.25 -2.51
N VAL A 60 -24.89 13.22 -1.66
CA VAL A 60 -25.39 11.89 -2.03
C VAL A 60 -25.95 11.14 -0.83
N THR A 61 -27.01 10.37 -1.05
CA THR A 61 -27.50 9.35 -0.12
C THR A 61 -27.05 7.98 -0.61
N VAL A 62 -26.43 7.18 0.27
CA VAL A 62 -26.00 5.81 0.01
C VAL A 62 -26.81 4.85 0.85
N VAL A 63 -27.42 3.85 0.21
CA VAL A 63 -28.18 2.77 0.87
C VAL A 63 -27.47 1.45 0.62
N ASP A 64 -27.05 0.81 1.69
CA ASP A 64 -26.34 -0.45 1.65
C ASP A 64 -27.21 -1.62 1.17
N ARG A 65 -26.57 -2.60 0.51
CA ARG A 65 -27.17 -3.87 0.07
C ARG A 65 -26.35 -5.10 0.49
N GLY A 66 -25.67 -5.03 1.66
CA GLY A 66 -24.76 -6.06 2.15
C GLY A 66 -23.34 -5.82 1.59
N THR A 67 -22.62 -4.83 2.12
CA THR A 67 -21.51 -4.21 1.41
C THR A 67 -20.38 -3.82 2.37
N GLU A 68 -19.18 -3.81 1.83
CA GLU A 68 -18.05 -3.04 2.37
C GLU A 68 -17.80 -1.86 1.45
N PHE A 69 -17.88 -0.64 1.98
CA PHE A 69 -17.69 0.56 1.18
C PHE A 69 -17.02 1.68 1.97
N GLY A 70 -16.35 2.58 1.24
CA GLY A 70 -15.78 3.81 1.79
C GLY A 70 -16.51 5.04 1.27
N MET A 71 -16.57 6.09 2.08
CA MET A 71 -17.14 7.37 1.71
C MET A 71 -16.25 8.50 2.25
N GLU A 72 -15.96 9.48 1.39
CA GLU A 72 -15.22 10.67 1.77
C GLU A 72 -16.01 11.92 1.42
N VAL A 73 -16.38 12.70 2.45
CA VAL A 73 -17.16 13.93 2.32
C VAL A 73 -16.26 15.12 2.62
N THR A 74 -16.04 15.97 1.64
CA THR A 74 -15.18 17.14 1.78
C THR A 74 -15.95 18.42 2.12
N ARG A 75 -15.31 19.36 2.79
CA ARG A 75 -15.88 20.71 3.00
C ARG A 75 -16.11 21.48 1.69
N ALA A 76 -15.37 21.12 0.64
CA ALA A 76 -15.50 21.77 -0.67
C ALA A 76 -16.79 21.39 -1.42
N GLY A 77 -17.59 20.45 -0.90
CA GLY A 77 -18.84 20.02 -1.50
C GLY A 77 -18.64 18.94 -2.56
N THR A 78 -17.83 17.96 -2.23
CA THR A 78 -17.68 16.74 -3.02
C THR A 78 -17.78 15.53 -2.11
N THR A 79 -18.41 14.46 -2.62
CA THR A 79 -18.49 13.17 -1.94
C THR A 79 -17.98 12.08 -2.86
N GLU A 80 -16.99 11.31 -2.39
CA GLU A 80 -16.54 10.08 -3.05
C GLU A 80 -17.22 8.88 -2.39
N VAL A 81 -17.62 7.89 -3.20
CA VAL A 81 -18.14 6.59 -2.75
C VAL A 81 -17.38 5.48 -3.45
N HIS A 82 -16.79 4.55 -2.68
CA HIS A 82 -15.98 3.44 -3.15
C HIS A 82 -16.59 2.12 -2.67
N VAL A 83 -16.96 1.20 -3.55
CA VAL A 83 -17.51 -0.12 -3.18
C VAL A 83 -16.41 -1.16 -3.27
N PHE A 84 -16.03 -1.74 -2.13
CA PHE A 84 -14.97 -2.74 -2.02
C PHE A 84 -15.49 -4.16 -2.18
N SER A 85 -16.70 -4.43 -1.62
CA SER A 85 -17.37 -5.72 -1.73
C SER A 85 -18.86 -5.50 -1.82
N GLY A 86 -19.58 -6.25 -2.67
CA GLY A 86 -21.03 -6.19 -2.84
C GLY A 86 -21.52 -5.03 -3.72
N LYS A 87 -22.54 -4.32 -3.28
CA LYS A 87 -23.16 -3.21 -4.03
C LYS A 87 -23.88 -2.23 -3.13
N VAL A 88 -23.92 -0.96 -3.49
CA VAL A 88 -24.77 0.06 -2.87
C VAL A 88 -25.73 0.66 -3.89
N ASP A 89 -26.89 1.11 -3.42
CA ASP A 89 -27.73 2.03 -4.17
C ASP A 89 -27.38 3.46 -3.73
N TYR A 90 -27.26 4.39 -4.66
CA TYR A 90 -26.99 5.78 -4.33
C TYR A 90 -27.95 6.71 -5.08
N ALA A 91 -28.33 7.79 -4.43
CA ALA A 91 -29.17 8.83 -4.99
C ALA A 91 -28.52 10.20 -4.81
N VAL A 92 -28.48 10.96 -5.90
CA VAL A 92 -27.99 12.35 -5.90
C VAL A 92 -29.20 13.27 -5.84
N PRO A 93 -29.37 14.11 -4.80
CA PRO A 93 -30.58 14.88 -4.56
C PRO A 93 -31.03 15.78 -5.71
N LEU A 94 -30.07 16.26 -6.52
CA LEU A 94 -30.33 17.16 -7.66
C LEU A 94 -30.37 16.46 -9.01
N ALA A 95 -30.14 15.12 -9.07
CA ALA A 95 -30.19 14.38 -10.32
C ALA A 95 -31.63 13.95 -10.67
N PRO A 96 -32.01 14.07 -11.93
CA PRO A 96 -33.36 13.63 -12.38
C PRO A 96 -33.49 12.09 -12.41
N GLU A 97 -32.43 11.37 -12.41
CA GLU A 97 -32.36 9.92 -12.38
C GLU A 97 -32.47 9.45 -10.94
N GLY A 98 -33.48 8.72 -10.58
CA GLY A 98 -33.69 8.18 -9.24
C GLY A 98 -32.48 7.45 -8.63
N SER A 99 -32.67 6.43 -7.83
CA SER A 99 -31.58 5.66 -7.23
C SER A 99 -30.79 4.88 -8.31
N MET A 100 -29.45 5.01 -8.31
CA MET A 100 -28.50 4.32 -9.18
C MET A 100 -27.75 3.25 -8.39
N LYS A 101 -27.12 2.29 -9.09
CA LYS A 101 -26.34 1.22 -8.45
C LYS A 101 -24.84 1.43 -8.65
N LEU A 102 -24.08 1.28 -7.58
CA LEU A 102 -22.63 1.20 -7.63
C LEU A 102 -22.20 -0.21 -7.20
N LEU A 103 -21.42 -0.87 -8.04
CA LEU A 103 -21.01 -2.27 -7.88
C LEU A 103 -19.59 -2.36 -7.32
N GLU A 104 -19.25 -3.54 -6.83
CA GLU A 104 -17.90 -3.92 -6.39
C GLU A 104 -16.81 -3.48 -7.38
N GLY A 105 -15.69 -2.98 -6.86
CA GLY A 105 -14.55 -2.48 -7.62
C GLY A 105 -14.79 -1.14 -8.33
N LYS A 106 -15.90 -0.45 -8.05
CA LYS A 106 -16.25 0.85 -8.65
C LYS A 106 -16.24 1.95 -7.61
N ALA A 107 -15.92 3.16 -8.10
CA ALA A 107 -16.01 4.37 -7.30
C ALA A 107 -16.54 5.54 -8.12
N ILE A 108 -17.21 6.46 -7.44
CA ILE A 108 -17.76 7.68 -8.02
C ILE A 108 -17.37 8.89 -7.16
N LEU A 109 -17.21 10.02 -7.81
CA LEU A 109 -17.16 11.34 -7.20
C LEU A 109 -18.44 12.07 -7.57
N VAL A 110 -19.15 12.61 -6.56
CA VAL A 110 -20.37 13.41 -6.71
C VAL A 110 -20.05 14.85 -6.27
N HIS A 111 -20.38 15.82 -7.10
CA HIS A 111 -20.27 17.24 -6.78
C HIS A 111 -21.62 17.76 -6.24
N ARG A 112 -21.57 18.80 -5.40
CA ARG A 112 -22.78 19.48 -4.89
C ARG A 112 -23.71 19.98 -5.99
N SER A 113 -23.19 20.23 -7.19
CA SER A 113 -23.98 20.56 -8.37
C SER A 113 -24.89 19.41 -8.88
N GLY A 114 -24.71 18.19 -8.36
CA GLY A 114 -25.37 16.99 -8.85
C GLY A 114 -24.61 16.26 -9.96
N GLU A 115 -23.47 16.80 -10.42
CA GLU A 115 -22.62 16.13 -11.40
C GLU A 115 -21.90 14.96 -10.72
N SER A 116 -21.88 13.80 -11.38
CA SER A 116 -21.15 12.62 -10.92
C SER A 116 -20.23 12.08 -12.00
N LYS A 117 -19.05 11.56 -11.59
CA LYS A 117 -18.11 10.90 -12.49
C LYS A 117 -17.50 9.65 -11.85
N THR A 118 -17.20 8.66 -12.67
CA THR A 118 -16.43 7.49 -12.23
C THR A 118 -14.98 7.90 -11.94
N ILE A 119 -14.45 7.40 -10.82
CA ILE A 119 -13.07 7.59 -10.39
C ILE A 119 -12.41 6.22 -10.12
N PRO A 120 -11.08 6.13 -10.05
CA PRO A 120 -10.40 4.93 -9.60
C PRO A 120 -10.75 4.57 -8.15
N ILE A 121 -10.91 3.27 -7.87
CA ILE A 121 -11.08 2.79 -6.50
C ILE A 121 -9.76 2.94 -5.72
N ARG A 122 -9.84 3.36 -4.44
CA ARG A 122 -8.68 3.63 -3.58
C ARG A 122 -8.83 2.96 -2.21
N PRO A 123 -8.80 1.61 -2.11
CA PRO A 123 -9.01 0.91 -0.83
C PRO A 123 -8.01 1.32 0.25
N ALA A 124 -6.74 1.54 -0.14
CA ALA A 124 -5.68 1.92 0.78
C ALA A 124 -5.90 3.29 1.46
N SER A 125 -6.78 4.15 0.93
CA SER A 125 -7.07 5.44 1.56
C SER A 125 -8.07 5.37 2.71
N PHE A 126 -8.70 4.22 2.97
CA PHE A 126 -9.71 4.06 4.02
C PHE A 126 -9.20 3.26 5.20
N THR A 127 -9.32 3.81 6.39
CA THR A 127 -8.99 3.14 7.66
C THR A 127 -10.12 2.17 8.01
N THR A 128 -9.81 0.89 8.11
CA THR A 128 -10.79 -0.19 8.35
C THR A 128 -10.94 -0.59 9.82
N ALA A 129 -10.07 -0.06 10.69
CA ALA A 129 -10.12 -0.21 12.14
C ALA A 129 -9.38 0.97 12.80
N PRO A 130 -9.70 1.33 14.03
CA PRO A 130 -8.91 2.31 14.79
C PRO A 130 -7.43 1.89 14.85
N PRO A 131 -6.49 2.85 14.82
CA PRO A 131 -5.07 2.55 14.98
C PRO A 131 -4.83 1.85 16.31
N GLY A 132 -4.19 0.74 16.27
CA GLY A 132 -4.00 -0.10 17.42
C GLY A 132 -3.74 -1.52 16.98
N GLY A 133 -2.72 -1.69 16.11
CA GLY A 133 -2.42 -2.89 15.34
C GLY A 133 -2.56 -4.19 16.08
N ASN A 134 -3.67 -4.85 15.90
CA ASN A 134 -3.78 -6.27 16.14
C ASN A 134 -3.77 -7.00 14.78
N SER A 135 -3.45 -8.27 14.83
CA SER A 135 -3.42 -9.16 13.66
C SER A 135 -4.72 -9.07 12.85
N ALA A 136 -5.88 -9.00 13.51
CA ALA A 136 -7.19 -8.98 12.85
C ALA A 136 -7.43 -7.70 12.01
N ALA A 137 -7.07 -6.53 12.54
CA ALA A 137 -7.18 -5.27 11.81
C ALA A 137 -6.27 -5.24 10.58
N TRP A 138 -5.03 -5.73 10.73
CA TRP A 138 -4.10 -5.86 9.62
C TRP A 138 -4.58 -6.88 8.57
N GLU A 139 -5.07 -8.05 8.99
CA GLU A 139 -5.62 -9.07 8.09
C GLU A 139 -6.80 -8.54 7.28
N LYS A 140 -7.73 -7.84 7.95
CA LYS A 140 -8.87 -7.19 7.29
C LYS A 140 -8.40 -6.18 6.25
N SER A 141 -7.49 -5.29 6.61
CA SER A 141 -6.98 -4.25 5.71
C SER A 141 -6.20 -4.84 4.54
N THR A 142 -5.36 -5.84 4.76
CA THR A 142 -4.62 -6.51 3.68
C THR A 142 -5.54 -7.30 2.76
N ALA A 143 -6.63 -7.88 3.28
CA ALA A 143 -7.66 -8.51 2.47
C ALA A 143 -8.38 -7.46 1.59
N LEU A 144 -8.70 -6.30 2.15
CA LEU A 144 -9.34 -5.20 1.41
C LEU A 144 -8.48 -4.69 0.25
N LEU A 145 -7.16 -4.64 0.40
CA LEU A 145 -6.26 -4.22 -0.69
C LEU A 145 -6.40 -5.07 -1.95
N ARG A 146 -6.88 -6.32 -1.84
CA ARG A 146 -7.13 -7.20 -2.99
C ARG A 146 -8.27 -6.72 -3.90
N SER A 147 -9.09 -5.78 -3.45
CA SER A 147 -10.07 -5.11 -4.31
C SER A 147 -9.44 -4.04 -5.22
N ASP A 148 -8.18 -3.64 -4.98
CA ASP A 148 -7.44 -2.72 -5.86
C ASP A 148 -6.87 -3.47 -7.07
N PRO A 149 -7.38 -3.24 -8.31
CA PRO A 149 -6.91 -3.93 -9.50
C PRO A 149 -5.47 -3.54 -9.89
N THR A 150 -4.93 -2.48 -9.29
CA THR A 150 -3.56 -2.03 -9.52
C THR A 150 -2.54 -2.68 -8.60
N LEU A 151 -2.98 -3.44 -7.58
CA LEU A 151 -2.12 -4.24 -6.74
C LEU A 151 -1.51 -5.38 -7.56
N VAL A 152 -0.18 -5.39 -7.69
CA VAL A 152 0.58 -6.34 -8.53
C VAL A 152 1.27 -7.40 -7.68
N VAL A 153 1.76 -7.01 -6.49
CA VAL A 153 2.37 -7.92 -5.51
C VAL A 153 1.80 -7.65 -4.14
N GLN A 154 1.42 -8.71 -3.46
CA GLN A 154 1.11 -8.73 -2.03
C GLN A 154 1.73 -9.97 -1.41
N TYR A 155 2.87 -9.82 -0.75
CA TYR A 155 3.48 -10.85 0.08
C TYR A 155 3.18 -10.55 1.55
N THR A 156 2.50 -11.46 2.23
CA THR A 156 2.09 -11.32 3.64
C THR A 156 2.95 -12.14 4.59
N PHE A 157 3.87 -12.94 4.08
CA PHE A 157 4.78 -13.79 4.85
C PHE A 157 4.04 -14.74 5.81
N ASP A 158 2.96 -15.35 5.31
CA ASP A 158 2.18 -16.32 6.06
C ASP A 158 2.91 -17.66 6.26
N ALA A 159 2.49 -18.43 7.28
CA ALA A 159 3.14 -19.68 7.66
C ALA A 159 3.19 -20.71 6.52
N ALA A 160 2.14 -20.82 5.70
CA ALA A 160 2.07 -21.77 4.60
C ALA A 160 3.07 -21.40 3.48
N SER A 161 3.18 -20.09 3.17
CA SER A 161 4.18 -19.57 2.22
C SER A 161 5.60 -19.85 2.69
N LEU A 162 5.90 -19.59 3.96
CA LEU A 162 7.24 -19.81 4.52
C LEU A 162 7.61 -21.29 4.58
N ALA A 163 6.69 -22.16 4.99
CA ALA A 163 6.89 -23.61 5.04
C ALA A 163 7.14 -24.21 3.65
N SER A 164 6.47 -23.72 2.61
CA SER A 164 6.66 -24.17 1.23
C SER A 164 7.88 -23.53 0.53
N ARG A 165 8.59 -22.62 1.19
CA ARG A 165 9.66 -21.79 0.63
C ARG A 165 9.23 -21.00 -0.63
N THR A 166 7.94 -20.66 -0.69
CA THR A 166 7.35 -19.91 -1.79
C THR A 166 6.43 -18.83 -1.24
N LEU A 167 6.85 -17.57 -1.28
CA LEU A 167 5.98 -16.45 -0.93
C LEU A 167 4.86 -16.36 -1.96
N ARG A 168 3.66 -16.71 -1.53
CA ARG A 168 2.49 -16.59 -2.39
C ARG A 168 2.16 -15.13 -2.62
N ASN A 169 2.02 -14.75 -3.88
CA ASN A 169 1.48 -13.45 -4.24
C ASN A 169 -0.05 -13.50 -4.15
N HIS A 170 -0.64 -12.69 -3.26
CA HIS A 170 -2.09 -12.61 -3.02
C HIS A 170 -2.78 -11.51 -3.83
N ALA A 171 -2.05 -10.79 -4.70
CA ALA A 171 -2.64 -9.79 -5.58
C ALA A 171 -3.70 -10.39 -6.53
N PRO A 172 -4.75 -9.63 -6.92
CA PRO A 172 -5.90 -10.18 -7.67
C PRO A 172 -5.52 -10.78 -9.04
N MET A 173 -4.46 -10.25 -9.67
CA MET A 173 -3.99 -10.70 -11.00
C MET A 173 -2.61 -11.36 -10.92
N ALA A 174 -2.29 -12.01 -9.78
CA ALA A 174 -1.02 -12.69 -9.58
C ALA A 174 -0.80 -13.81 -10.61
N LYS A 175 0.42 -13.86 -11.17
CA LYS A 175 0.86 -14.91 -12.09
C LYS A 175 1.84 -15.85 -11.38
N PRO A 176 2.02 -17.09 -11.87
CA PRO A 176 2.95 -18.05 -11.24
C PRO A 176 4.36 -17.50 -11.04
N GLU A 177 4.91 -16.78 -12.01
CA GLU A 177 6.24 -16.19 -11.95
C GLU A 177 6.37 -15.04 -10.95
N SER A 178 5.25 -14.48 -10.49
CA SER A 178 5.21 -13.44 -9.46
C SER A 178 5.18 -13.99 -8.04
N HIS A 179 5.16 -15.32 -7.84
CA HIS A 179 5.39 -15.92 -6.53
C HIS A 179 6.88 -15.86 -6.20
N GLY A 180 7.20 -15.54 -4.94
CA GLY A 180 8.59 -15.39 -4.49
C GLY A 180 9.22 -16.71 -4.10
N THR A 181 10.32 -17.11 -4.72
CA THR A 181 11.13 -18.26 -4.29
C THR A 181 12.09 -17.81 -3.20
N ILE A 182 11.98 -18.41 -2.01
CA ILE A 182 12.85 -18.13 -0.86
C ILE A 182 14.14 -18.94 -1.00
N VAL A 183 15.29 -18.26 -1.00
CA VAL A 183 16.64 -18.86 -1.05
C VAL A 183 17.39 -18.44 0.20
N GLY A 184 17.88 -19.39 0.98
CA GLY A 184 18.62 -19.16 2.22
C GLY A 184 17.74 -18.76 3.39
N CYS A 185 17.16 -17.58 3.36
CA CYS A 185 16.37 -16.95 4.44
C CYS A 185 15.57 -17.92 5.32
N THR A 186 15.48 -17.60 6.60
CA THR A 186 14.75 -18.41 7.59
C THR A 186 13.55 -17.63 8.15
N PRO A 187 12.45 -18.33 8.51
CA PRO A 187 11.32 -17.68 9.20
C PRO A 187 11.75 -17.11 10.55
N THR A 188 11.22 -15.93 10.87
CA THR A 188 11.40 -15.28 12.18
C THR A 188 10.11 -14.57 12.61
N GLU A 189 10.07 -14.04 13.83
CA GLU A 189 8.98 -13.21 14.29
C GLU A 189 8.96 -11.87 13.54
N GLY A 190 7.79 -11.44 13.13
CA GLY A 190 7.55 -10.19 12.41
C GLY A 190 7.36 -9.00 13.34
N ARG A 191 6.52 -8.05 12.90
CA ARG A 191 6.29 -6.76 13.58
C ARG A 191 5.58 -6.88 14.94
N TRP A 192 4.84 -7.94 15.19
CA TRP A 192 4.16 -8.22 16.46
C TRP A 192 4.09 -9.73 16.71
N PRO A 193 3.79 -10.17 17.93
CA PRO A 193 3.69 -11.59 18.27
C PRO A 193 2.72 -12.35 17.36
N GLY A 194 3.19 -13.45 16.78
CA GLY A 194 2.42 -14.29 15.87
C GLY A 194 2.46 -13.85 14.40
N LYS A 195 2.91 -12.63 14.06
CA LYS A 195 3.24 -12.24 12.69
C LYS A 195 4.59 -12.85 12.31
N LEU A 196 4.70 -13.33 11.07
CA LEU A 196 5.94 -13.91 10.57
C LEU A 196 6.65 -12.96 9.60
N ALA A 197 7.96 -13.08 9.54
CA ALA A 197 8.87 -12.38 8.67
C ALA A 197 9.93 -13.36 8.15
N LEU A 198 10.77 -12.92 7.22
CA LEU A 198 11.99 -13.60 6.81
C LEU A 198 13.21 -12.90 7.40
N ASP A 199 14.12 -13.68 7.92
CA ASP A 199 15.42 -13.28 8.41
C ASP A 199 16.49 -13.51 7.33
N PHE A 200 17.26 -12.48 7.05
CA PHE A 200 18.35 -12.45 6.06
C PHE A 200 19.65 -12.27 6.82
N LYS A 201 20.54 -13.25 6.79
CA LYS A 201 21.82 -13.25 7.51
C LYS A 201 23.02 -13.59 6.63
N LEU A 202 22.81 -14.47 5.67
CA LEU A 202 23.88 -15.00 4.84
C LEU A 202 23.98 -14.23 3.52
N ALA A 203 25.15 -14.27 2.91
CA ALA A 203 25.39 -13.61 1.63
C ALA A 203 24.47 -14.10 0.48
N ASP A 204 23.97 -15.32 0.61
CA ASP A 204 23.08 -15.94 -0.38
C ASP A 204 21.58 -15.73 -0.12
N ASP A 205 21.22 -15.12 1.01
CA ASP A 205 19.82 -14.94 1.40
C ASP A 205 19.11 -13.96 0.48
N ARG A 206 18.01 -14.40 -0.11
CA ARG A 206 17.19 -13.59 -1.01
C ARG A 206 15.82 -14.22 -1.28
N VAL A 207 14.91 -13.41 -1.82
CA VAL A 207 13.66 -13.90 -2.43
C VAL A 207 13.65 -13.48 -3.89
N ARG A 208 13.42 -14.43 -4.80
CA ARG A 208 13.38 -14.22 -6.26
C ARG A 208 11.96 -14.29 -6.80
N PHE A 209 11.61 -13.36 -7.66
CA PHE A 209 10.35 -13.39 -8.42
C PHE A 209 10.49 -12.59 -9.73
N ALA A 210 9.47 -12.65 -10.60
CA ALA A 210 9.45 -11.89 -11.84
C ALA A 210 8.09 -11.23 -12.05
N LEU A 211 8.11 -10.00 -12.55
CA LEU A 211 6.91 -9.29 -12.95
C LEU A 211 6.84 -9.09 -14.47
N ASN A 212 7.98 -9.01 -15.15
CA ASN A 212 8.12 -8.83 -16.60
C ASN A 212 7.24 -7.69 -17.13
N ARG A 213 7.39 -6.51 -16.51
CA ARG A 213 6.49 -5.37 -16.74
C ARG A 213 7.25 -4.05 -16.87
N GLN A 214 6.72 -3.16 -17.71
CA GLN A 214 7.04 -1.74 -17.72
C GLN A 214 5.99 -1.00 -16.91
N HIS A 215 6.42 0.05 -16.20
CA HIS A 215 5.56 0.86 -15.34
C HIS A 215 5.62 2.32 -15.76
N GLU A 216 4.48 2.90 -16.09
CA GLU A 216 4.33 4.37 -16.14
C GLU A 216 4.30 4.96 -14.74
N ARG A 217 3.71 4.24 -13.80
CA ARG A 217 3.65 4.57 -12.38
C ARG A 217 3.85 3.31 -11.56
N MET A 218 4.47 3.46 -10.42
CA MET A 218 4.68 2.33 -9.49
C MET A 218 4.80 2.85 -8.06
N THR A 219 4.19 2.13 -7.14
CA THR A 219 4.45 2.28 -5.70
C THR A 219 4.94 0.97 -5.14
N CYS A 220 5.99 1.03 -4.35
CA CYS A 220 6.49 -0.11 -3.57
C CYS A 220 6.46 0.24 -2.09
N VAL A 221 5.96 -0.66 -1.25
CA VAL A 221 5.92 -0.52 0.21
C VAL A 221 6.47 -1.79 0.84
N MET A 222 7.39 -1.65 1.79
CA MET A 222 8.06 -2.77 2.46
C MET A 222 8.28 -2.45 3.94
N TRP A 223 8.14 -3.45 4.80
CA TRP A 223 8.54 -3.36 6.20
C TRP A 223 9.88 -4.06 6.40
N VAL A 224 10.82 -3.35 7.02
CA VAL A 224 12.18 -3.84 7.23
C VAL A 224 12.65 -3.56 8.66
N LYS A 225 13.47 -4.46 9.21
CA LYS A 225 14.19 -4.30 10.47
C LYS A 225 15.66 -4.58 10.20
N PRO A 226 16.45 -3.57 9.79
CA PRO A 226 17.88 -3.74 9.52
C PRO A 226 18.65 -4.01 10.82
N GLU A 227 19.58 -4.96 10.79
CA GLU A 227 20.45 -5.28 11.93
C GLU A 227 21.87 -4.74 11.76
N MET A 228 22.18 -4.18 10.60
CA MET A 228 23.53 -3.69 10.28
C MET A 228 23.49 -2.38 9.49
N THR A 229 24.50 -1.54 9.69
CA THR A 229 24.80 -0.33 8.91
C THR A 229 26.22 -0.37 8.37
N GLY A 230 26.54 0.53 7.43
CA GLY A 230 27.93 0.76 6.99
C GLY A 230 28.44 -0.19 5.92
N LYS A 231 27.57 -1.07 5.37
CA LYS A 231 27.91 -1.78 4.13
C LYS A 231 27.90 -0.80 2.96
N PRO A 232 28.75 -1.02 1.92
CA PRO A 232 28.73 -0.18 0.72
C PRO A 232 27.33 0.01 0.14
N PHE A 233 26.57 -1.08 0.09
CA PHE A 233 25.15 -1.09 -0.28
C PHE A 233 24.40 -2.14 0.52
N THR A 234 23.10 -1.92 0.72
CA THR A 234 22.19 -2.89 1.37
C THR A 234 20.92 -2.98 0.54
N ALA A 235 20.83 -4.04 -0.27
CA ALA A 235 19.74 -4.23 -1.23
C ALA A 235 18.41 -4.47 -0.53
N LEU A 236 17.38 -3.75 -0.95
CA LEU A 236 15.99 -3.98 -0.53
C LEU A 236 15.21 -4.70 -1.65
N LEU A 237 15.17 -4.08 -2.84
CA LEU A 237 14.53 -4.65 -4.02
C LEU A 237 15.33 -4.25 -5.25
N MET A 238 15.90 -5.24 -5.93
CA MET A 238 16.82 -5.04 -7.04
C MET A 238 16.38 -5.81 -8.28
N SER A 239 16.49 -5.17 -9.44
CA SER A 239 16.44 -5.88 -10.72
C SER A 239 17.78 -6.54 -11.03
N SER A 240 17.73 -7.75 -11.60
CA SER A 240 18.93 -8.56 -11.88
C SER A 240 19.63 -8.22 -13.19
N ALA A 241 18.99 -7.48 -14.11
CA ALA A 241 19.57 -7.11 -15.39
C ALA A 241 20.26 -5.73 -15.33
N ALA A 242 21.20 -5.50 -16.26
CA ALA A 242 21.84 -4.21 -16.44
C ALA A 242 21.26 -3.47 -17.67
N ALA A 243 19.95 -3.56 -17.85
CA ALA A 243 19.24 -3.00 -19.01
C ALA A 243 18.60 -1.64 -18.65
N PRO A 244 18.39 -0.76 -19.66
CA PRO A 244 17.69 0.49 -19.43
C PRO A 244 16.29 0.28 -18.84
N GLY A 245 15.91 1.12 -17.88
CA GLY A 245 14.65 1.04 -17.14
C GLY A 245 14.70 0.15 -15.88
N GLU A 246 15.66 -0.75 -15.75
CA GLU A 246 15.77 -1.65 -14.61
C GLU A 246 15.97 -0.88 -13.29
N MET A 247 15.16 -1.24 -12.29
CA MET A 247 15.09 -0.53 -11.02
C MET A 247 16.14 -1.00 -10.02
N GLN A 248 16.49 -0.11 -9.10
CA GLN A 248 17.21 -0.42 -7.87
C GLN A 248 16.59 0.31 -6.68
N TRP A 249 16.59 -0.35 -5.51
CA TRP A 249 16.16 0.22 -4.23
C TRP A 249 17.01 -0.39 -3.12
N GLN A 250 17.78 0.44 -2.43
CA GLN A 250 18.81 -0.01 -1.48
C GLN A 250 19.18 1.10 -0.50
N PHE A 251 19.86 0.76 0.59
CA PHE A 251 20.62 1.73 1.37
C PHE A 251 22.06 1.80 0.86
N ASP A 252 22.66 2.99 0.92
CA ASP A 252 24.10 3.19 0.71
C ASP A 252 24.89 3.12 2.03
N GLN A 253 26.23 3.20 1.95
CA GLN A 253 27.14 3.17 3.10
C GLN A 253 26.89 4.28 4.14
N ASN A 254 26.26 5.38 3.74
CA ASN A 254 25.95 6.49 4.62
C ASN A 254 24.57 6.32 5.30
N GLY A 255 23.84 5.25 5.00
CA GLY A 255 22.48 4.99 5.48
C GLY A 255 21.41 5.85 4.81
N ARG A 256 21.69 6.36 3.60
CA ARG A 256 20.70 7.03 2.76
C ARG A 256 19.92 5.96 1.99
N LEU A 257 18.62 6.16 1.88
CA LEU A 257 17.79 5.32 1.03
C LEU A 257 17.92 5.85 -0.41
N VAL A 258 18.26 4.96 -1.32
CA VAL A 258 18.50 5.26 -2.72
C VAL A 258 17.55 4.45 -3.57
N ALA A 259 16.82 5.09 -4.46
CA ALA A 259 16.02 4.40 -5.46
C ALA A 259 16.10 5.10 -6.81
N GLY A 260 16.07 4.30 -7.88
CA GLY A 260 16.16 4.81 -9.22
C GLY A 260 16.08 3.72 -10.27
N LYS A 261 16.49 4.08 -11.47
CA LYS A 261 16.50 3.20 -12.64
C LYS A 261 17.73 3.41 -13.51
N ARG A 262 18.09 2.40 -14.27
CA ARG A 262 19.13 2.54 -15.27
C ARG A 262 18.65 3.36 -16.45
N ILE A 263 19.49 4.28 -16.90
CA ILE A 263 19.24 5.09 -18.11
C ILE A 263 20.01 4.57 -19.31
N LEU A 264 21.15 3.88 -19.07
CA LEU A 264 21.97 3.25 -20.10
C LEU A 264 22.24 1.78 -19.75
N ALA A 265 22.51 0.97 -20.75
CA ALA A 265 22.92 -0.42 -20.54
C ALA A 265 24.32 -0.52 -19.92
N GLY A 266 24.57 -1.61 -19.18
CA GLY A 266 25.84 -1.90 -18.53
C GLY A 266 25.92 -1.43 -17.08
N TRP A 267 27.02 -1.83 -16.42
CA TRP A 267 27.29 -1.54 -15.01
C TRP A 267 28.06 -0.21 -14.87
N GLY A 268 27.75 0.55 -13.85
CA GLY A 268 28.38 1.83 -13.51
C GLY A 268 27.37 2.83 -12.98
N ASP A 269 27.80 3.67 -12.05
CA ASP A 269 26.93 4.66 -11.38
C ASP A 269 26.44 5.75 -12.35
N SER A 270 27.26 6.08 -13.37
CA SER A 270 26.85 7.03 -14.42
C SER A 270 25.70 6.53 -15.31
N ASN A 271 25.38 5.25 -15.25
CA ASN A 271 24.29 4.64 -16.01
C ASN A 271 22.97 4.58 -15.22
N VAL A 272 22.95 5.11 -14.01
CA VAL A 272 21.77 5.10 -13.13
C VAL A 272 21.36 6.54 -12.82
N GLU A 273 20.07 6.78 -12.93
CA GLU A 273 19.44 7.98 -12.42
C GLU A 273 18.67 7.63 -11.16
N GLN A 274 18.97 8.31 -10.06
CA GLN A 274 18.45 7.96 -8.73
C GLN A 274 18.13 9.19 -7.90
N ILE A 275 17.26 9.02 -6.92
CA ILE A 275 16.96 9.98 -5.87
C ILE A 275 17.44 9.40 -4.54
N ASP A 276 18.25 10.18 -3.83
CA ASP A 276 18.84 9.83 -2.53
C ASP A 276 18.12 10.63 -1.45
N THR A 277 17.81 9.98 -0.34
CA THR A 277 17.33 10.68 0.86
C THR A 277 18.49 11.25 1.67
N GLY A 278 18.19 12.04 2.70
CA GLY A 278 19.09 12.20 3.83
C GLY A 278 19.38 10.85 4.53
N LYS A 279 20.24 10.85 5.53
CA LYS A 279 20.54 9.65 6.32
C LYS A 279 19.30 9.17 7.08
N LEU A 280 18.73 8.04 6.66
CA LEU A 280 17.56 7.42 7.31
C LEU A 280 17.96 6.26 8.23
N LEU A 281 18.90 5.42 7.78
CA LEU A 281 19.40 4.31 8.59
C LEU A 281 20.47 4.80 9.57
N THR A 282 20.03 5.11 10.77
CA THR A 282 20.91 5.56 11.88
C THR A 282 21.12 4.43 12.89
N PRO A 283 22.12 4.48 13.77
CA PRO A 283 22.31 3.49 14.82
C PRO A 283 21.08 3.26 15.70
N GLN A 284 20.27 4.30 15.91
CA GLN A 284 19.03 4.23 16.72
C GLN A 284 17.89 3.48 16.00
N ARG A 285 17.97 3.35 14.67
CA ARG A 285 17.00 2.62 13.87
C ARG A 285 17.41 1.18 13.57
N VAL A 286 18.65 0.81 13.86
CA VAL A 286 19.10 -0.59 13.77
C VAL A 286 18.32 -1.44 14.77
N GLY A 287 17.81 -2.59 14.32
CA GLY A 287 16.99 -3.48 15.15
C GLY A 287 15.56 -3.00 15.38
N THR A 288 15.10 -1.92 14.73
CA THR A 288 13.72 -1.45 14.81
C THR A 288 12.98 -1.64 13.49
N TRP A 289 11.69 -1.98 13.55
CA TRP A 289 10.85 -2.02 12.37
C TRP A 289 10.60 -0.63 11.81
N MET A 290 10.70 -0.49 10.50
CA MET A 290 10.35 0.73 9.78
C MET A 290 9.62 0.39 8.48
N GLN A 291 8.65 1.22 8.11
CA GLN A 291 8.03 1.13 6.80
C GLN A 291 8.80 2.03 5.82
N LEU A 292 9.28 1.43 4.76
CA LEU A 292 9.87 2.14 3.62
C LEU A 292 8.89 2.09 2.46
N ALA A 293 8.74 3.21 1.74
CA ALA A 293 8.04 3.19 0.47
C ALA A 293 8.70 4.14 -0.53
N PHE A 294 8.47 3.85 -1.81
CA PHE A 294 8.69 4.82 -2.87
C PHE A 294 7.48 4.90 -3.80
N VAL A 295 7.28 6.08 -4.37
CA VAL A 295 6.30 6.34 -5.42
C VAL A 295 7.04 6.88 -6.64
N TYR A 296 6.97 6.16 -7.75
CA TYR A 296 7.42 6.57 -9.07
C TYR A 296 6.21 7.01 -9.91
N ASP A 297 6.24 8.24 -10.42
CA ASP A 297 5.30 8.74 -11.44
C ASP A 297 6.09 9.16 -12.68
N GLY A 298 6.16 8.27 -13.67
CA GLY A 298 6.86 8.52 -14.92
C GLY A 298 6.19 9.57 -15.79
N SER A 299 4.88 9.79 -15.65
CA SER A 299 4.20 10.86 -16.39
C SER A 299 4.52 12.24 -15.82
N ALA A 300 4.70 12.34 -14.51
CA ALA A 300 5.15 13.58 -13.85
C ALA A 300 6.68 13.71 -13.82
N GLY A 301 7.42 12.65 -14.15
CA GLY A 301 8.88 12.59 -14.02
C GLY A 301 9.35 12.73 -12.57
N THR A 302 8.64 12.11 -11.61
CA THR A 302 8.95 12.25 -10.19
C THR A 302 9.21 10.90 -9.52
N PHE A 303 10.08 10.95 -8.51
CA PHE A 303 10.34 9.85 -7.60
C PHE A 303 10.29 10.37 -6.16
N THR A 304 9.50 9.72 -5.31
CA THR A 304 9.26 10.18 -3.93
C THR A 304 9.51 9.06 -2.95
N HIS A 305 10.28 9.33 -1.91
CA HIS A 305 10.55 8.39 -0.80
C HIS A 305 9.70 8.70 0.43
N TYR A 306 9.31 7.63 1.12
CA TYR A 306 8.57 7.68 2.38
C TYR A 306 9.24 6.81 3.44
N LEU A 307 9.16 7.29 4.67
CA LEU A 307 9.57 6.58 5.89
C LEU A 307 8.45 6.69 6.91
N ASP A 308 7.97 5.55 7.41
CA ASP A 308 6.94 5.48 8.45
C ASP A 308 5.70 6.32 8.09
N GLY A 309 5.21 6.14 6.87
CA GLY A 309 4.03 6.81 6.34
C GLY A 309 4.22 8.30 6.00
N LYS A 310 5.44 8.84 6.12
CA LYS A 310 5.75 10.26 5.88
C LYS A 310 6.69 10.42 4.70
N LYS A 311 6.38 11.38 3.83
CA LYS A 311 7.28 11.79 2.76
C LYS A 311 8.58 12.35 3.34
N VAL A 312 9.73 11.85 2.88
CA VAL A 312 11.06 12.25 3.36
C VAL A 312 11.92 12.90 2.28
N GLU A 313 11.72 12.56 1.01
CA GLU A 313 12.45 13.15 -0.11
C GLU A 313 11.64 13.01 -1.40
N ALA A 314 11.81 13.94 -2.33
CA ALA A 314 11.28 13.84 -3.67
C ALA A 314 12.22 14.52 -4.66
N GLY A 315 12.34 13.95 -5.83
CA GLY A 315 13.16 14.50 -6.91
C GLY A 315 12.57 14.23 -8.27
N THR A 316 13.17 14.84 -9.28
CA THR A 316 12.83 14.59 -10.67
C THR A 316 13.69 13.48 -11.25
N ILE A 317 13.09 12.65 -12.09
CA ILE A 317 13.74 11.57 -12.82
C ILE A 317 13.28 11.62 -14.27
N SER A 318 14.14 11.22 -15.21
CA SER A 318 13.77 11.20 -16.62
C SER A 318 12.58 10.26 -16.87
N THR A 319 11.72 10.64 -17.80
CA THR A 319 10.56 9.80 -18.17
C THR A 319 10.95 8.62 -19.05
N ASN A 320 12.10 8.70 -19.72
CA ASN A 320 12.63 7.67 -20.63
C ASN A 320 14.03 7.22 -20.20
N PRO A 321 14.32 5.92 -20.15
CA PRO A 321 13.38 4.79 -20.35
C PRO A 321 12.33 4.68 -19.24
N PRO A 322 11.17 4.04 -19.47
CA PRO A 322 10.21 3.75 -18.41
C PRO A 322 10.83 2.82 -17.36
N LEU A 323 10.30 2.84 -16.13
CA LEU A 323 10.73 1.91 -15.10
C LEU A 323 10.34 0.48 -15.47
N VAL A 324 11.28 -0.46 -15.36
CA VAL A 324 11.11 -1.88 -15.72
C VAL A 324 11.33 -2.76 -14.49
N THR A 325 10.44 -3.73 -14.32
CA THR A 325 10.58 -4.83 -13.37
C THR A 325 10.54 -6.15 -14.15
N ALA A 326 11.69 -6.72 -14.41
CA ALA A 326 11.79 -8.05 -15.03
C ALA A 326 11.97 -9.12 -13.94
N ARG A 327 13.16 -9.62 -13.72
CA ARG A 327 13.49 -10.47 -12.58
C ARG A 327 13.92 -9.59 -11.41
N LEU A 328 13.31 -9.82 -10.26
CA LEU A 328 13.53 -9.05 -9.03
C LEU A 328 14.07 -9.93 -7.91
N GLU A 329 14.90 -9.36 -7.06
CA GLU A 329 15.37 -9.96 -5.81
C GLU A 329 15.10 -9.03 -4.62
N ILE A 330 14.56 -9.59 -3.54
CA ILE A 330 14.43 -8.93 -2.24
C ILE A 330 15.65 -9.32 -1.42
N GLY A 331 16.29 -8.34 -0.78
CA GLY A 331 17.36 -8.53 0.18
C GLY A 331 18.73 -8.84 -0.41
N ASN A 332 18.85 -8.94 -1.74
CA ASN A 332 20.12 -9.18 -2.41
C ASN A 332 20.10 -8.73 -3.87
N TRP A 333 21.22 -8.94 -4.54
CA TRP A 333 21.37 -8.69 -5.97
C TRP A 333 22.27 -9.75 -6.61
N THR A 334 21.77 -10.44 -7.62
CA THR A 334 22.51 -11.45 -8.38
C THR A 334 22.55 -11.03 -9.84
N PRO A 335 23.72 -10.79 -10.43
CA PRO A 335 23.87 -10.53 -11.86
C PRO A 335 23.35 -11.69 -12.72
N LEU A 336 22.86 -11.38 -13.93
CA LEU A 336 22.42 -12.40 -14.89
C LEU A 336 23.56 -13.07 -15.66
N ASP A 337 24.80 -12.63 -15.49
CA ASP A 337 25.98 -13.17 -16.16
C ASP A 337 26.51 -14.47 -15.56
N GLY A 338 25.81 -15.01 -14.56
CA GLY A 338 26.20 -16.25 -13.85
C GLY A 338 27.13 -16.01 -12.67
N SER A 339 27.48 -14.77 -12.35
CA SER A 339 28.22 -14.44 -11.14
C SER A 339 27.42 -14.82 -9.88
N PRO A 340 28.10 -15.12 -8.75
CA PRO A 340 27.43 -15.34 -7.48
C PRO A 340 26.70 -14.05 -7.01
N PRO A 341 25.79 -14.16 -6.04
CA PRO A 341 25.20 -12.99 -5.37
C PRO A 341 26.28 -12.06 -4.83
N ASP A 342 26.01 -10.77 -4.87
CA ASP A 342 26.92 -9.77 -4.33
C ASP A 342 26.85 -9.75 -2.79
N ALA A 343 27.83 -10.38 -2.15
CA ALA A 343 27.90 -10.47 -0.69
C ALA A 343 27.94 -9.09 0.00
N GLU A 344 28.45 -8.06 -0.69
CA GLU A 344 28.51 -6.70 -0.16
C GLU A 344 27.14 -6.00 -0.20
N ARG A 345 26.22 -6.47 -1.06
CA ARG A 345 24.86 -5.91 -1.20
C ARG A 345 23.80 -6.63 -0.37
N GLY A 346 24.10 -7.82 0.17
CA GLY A 346 23.15 -8.59 0.95
C GLY A 346 22.58 -7.80 2.12
N PHE A 347 21.27 -7.75 2.25
CA PHE A 347 20.55 -7.22 3.43
C PHE A 347 20.86 -8.10 4.63
N VAL A 348 21.01 -7.49 5.81
CA VAL A 348 21.12 -8.19 7.08
C VAL A 348 20.04 -7.67 8.02
N GLY A 349 19.13 -8.55 8.43
CA GLY A 349 17.98 -8.22 9.26
C GLY A 349 16.72 -8.92 8.80
N SER A 350 15.56 -8.42 9.22
CA SER A 350 14.26 -9.03 8.92
C SER A 350 13.45 -8.19 7.94
N ILE A 351 12.71 -8.86 7.05
CA ILE A 351 11.75 -8.24 6.12
C ILE A 351 10.39 -8.89 6.32
N ASP A 352 9.37 -8.05 6.47
CA ASP A 352 7.97 -8.43 6.62
C ASP A 352 7.12 -7.58 5.68
N GLU A 353 6.30 -8.22 4.85
CA GLU A 353 5.40 -7.59 3.90
C GLU A 353 6.07 -6.81 2.75
N LEU A 354 5.62 -7.11 1.55
CA LEU A 354 5.91 -6.34 0.35
C LEU A 354 4.61 -6.11 -0.41
N LEU A 355 4.33 -4.84 -0.71
CA LEU A 355 3.25 -4.42 -1.59
C LEU A 355 3.84 -3.70 -2.80
N ILE A 356 3.36 -4.05 -4.00
CA ILE A 356 3.68 -3.30 -5.23
C ILE A 356 2.37 -2.97 -5.93
N PHE A 357 2.18 -1.69 -6.24
CA PHE A 357 1.05 -1.18 -7.03
C PHE A 357 1.56 -0.65 -8.38
N SER A 358 0.78 -0.83 -9.44
CA SER A 358 1.04 -0.27 -10.78
C SER A 358 0.47 1.14 -10.95
N ARG A 359 0.32 1.87 -9.87
CA ARG A 359 -0.07 3.28 -9.81
C ARG A 359 0.76 4.04 -8.77
N ALA A 360 0.75 5.35 -8.84
CA ALA A 360 1.21 6.22 -7.78
C ALA A 360 0.16 6.25 -6.67
N LEU A 361 0.50 5.84 -5.45
CA LEU A 361 -0.33 6.04 -4.27
C LEU A 361 -0.22 7.49 -3.80
N HIS A 362 -1.29 8.00 -3.21
CA HIS A 362 -1.29 9.31 -2.56
C HIS A 362 -0.66 9.24 -1.16
N ASP A 363 -0.26 10.40 -0.62
CA ASP A 363 0.38 10.51 0.70
C ASP A 363 -0.49 9.94 1.83
N ASP A 364 -1.82 10.10 1.75
CA ASP A 364 -2.77 9.55 2.71
C ASP A 364 -2.85 8.01 2.65
N GLU A 365 -2.74 7.43 1.46
CA GLU A 365 -2.72 5.98 1.29
C GLU A 365 -1.46 5.35 1.90
N ILE A 366 -0.28 5.96 1.64
CA ILE A 366 0.99 5.51 2.26
C ILE A 366 0.92 5.63 3.79
N ARG A 367 0.38 6.74 4.30
CA ARG A 367 0.19 6.96 5.73
C ARG A 367 -0.75 5.94 6.34
N ASN A 368 -1.84 5.60 5.65
CA ASN A 368 -2.80 4.61 6.12
C ASN A 368 -2.19 3.20 6.17
N LEU A 369 -1.44 2.79 5.14
CA LEU A 369 -0.69 1.53 5.14
C LEU A 369 0.30 1.44 6.32
N TRP A 370 0.95 2.56 6.70
CA TRP A 370 1.79 2.60 7.88
C TRP A 370 0.98 2.48 9.17
N ASN A 371 -0.13 3.22 9.31
CA ASN A 371 -0.98 3.19 10.52
C ASN A 371 -1.51 1.79 10.82
N ILE A 372 -1.92 1.06 9.78
CA ILE A 372 -2.46 -0.30 9.89
C ILE A 372 -1.36 -1.31 10.25
N GLY A 373 -0.16 -1.11 9.71
CA GLY A 373 0.95 -2.05 9.81
C GLY A 373 1.91 -1.84 10.96
N ARG A 374 1.85 -0.72 11.69
CA ARG A 374 2.77 -0.43 12.81
C ARG A 374 2.42 -1.18 14.08
N GLU A 375 3.41 -1.46 14.91
CA GLU A 375 3.19 -1.83 16.31
C GLU A 375 2.47 -0.70 17.07
N LEU A 376 1.79 -1.06 18.14
CA LEU A 376 1.17 -0.14 19.11
C LEU A 376 2.21 0.55 19.97
#